data_acebdebb8cf8c84d670a12719a9d5256
#
_entry.id   acebdebb8cf8c84d670a12719a9d5256
#
_cell.length_a   1.000
_cell.length_b   1.000
_cell.length_c   1.000
_cell.angle_alpha   90.00
_cell.angle_beta   90.00
_cell.angle_gamma   90.00
#
_symmetry.space_group_name_H-M   'P 1'
#
loop_
_entity.id
_entity.type
_entity.pdbx_description
1 polymer ?
#
loop_
_entity_poly.entity_id
_entity_poly.type
_entity_poly.pdbx_seq_one_letter_code
_entity_poly.pdbx_strand_id
1 'polypeptide(L)'
;MRILYFIILISIPKLFKNMDKSNNNDFLVVFDLDYTLWPFWVDTHISPPFKVKKVKETCEKILEDGYSYEIKLYPEVFQILEKAKKEGIKMGTVSRTLEPEYGKQLLRLMDLEKYFISCEFDTGTKIKSIEKIAKMAGINAGMKKCLLFDDETRNIRDIERAGGLGILLENGLTNEKFKEGIEKIKAR
;
A
#
# COMPACT_ATOMS: atom_id res chain seq x y z
N MET A 1 -3.22 -7.56 -70.66
CA MET A 1 -3.80 -6.54 -69.79
C MET A 1 -3.22 -6.76 -68.35
N ARG A 2 -2.16 -6.01 -68.01
CA ARG A 2 -1.44 -6.12 -66.74
C ARG A 2 -2.00 -5.05 -65.80
N ILE A 3 -2.66 -5.46 -64.72
CA ILE A 3 -3.16 -4.56 -63.68
C ILE A 3 -2.02 -4.34 -62.69
N LEU A 4 -1.54 -3.11 -62.63
CA LEU A 4 -0.49 -2.64 -61.70
C LEU A 4 -1.16 -2.34 -60.35
N TYR A 5 -0.88 -3.13 -59.31
CA TYR A 5 -1.25 -2.81 -57.95
C TYR A 5 -0.27 -1.78 -57.38
N PHE A 6 -0.71 -0.55 -57.23
CA PHE A 6 -0.02 0.47 -56.45
C PHE A 6 -0.21 0.18 -54.98
N ILE A 7 0.83 -0.27 -54.29
CA ILE A 7 0.87 -0.36 -52.86
C ILE A 7 1.14 1.05 -52.35
N ILE A 8 0.10 1.70 -51.79
CA ILE A 8 0.26 2.95 -51.06
C ILE A 8 0.81 2.59 -49.67
N LEU A 9 2.12 2.78 -49.48
CA LEU A 9 2.75 2.82 -48.16
C LEU A 9 2.28 4.06 -47.41
N ILE A 10 1.19 3.93 -46.66
CA ILE A 10 0.82 4.97 -45.70
C ILE A 10 1.78 4.86 -44.52
N SER A 11 2.77 5.76 -44.56
CA SER A 11 3.61 6.04 -43.40
C SER A 11 2.74 6.43 -42.23
N ILE A 12 2.67 5.57 -41.18
CA ILE A 12 2.08 5.91 -39.89
C ILE A 12 3.23 6.34 -38.96
N PRO A 13 3.60 7.62 -39.00
CA PRO A 13 4.52 8.11 -37.97
C PRO A 13 3.77 8.93 -36.96
N LYS A 14 4.02 8.67 -35.71
CA LYS A 14 3.77 9.56 -34.56
C LYS A 14 2.41 9.51 -33.86
N LEU A 15 1.67 8.40 -33.82
CA LEU A 15 0.52 8.32 -32.90
C LEU A 15 0.82 7.62 -31.55
N PHE A 16 2.03 7.11 -31.32
CA PHE A 16 2.42 6.43 -30.09
C PHE A 16 3.40 7.21 -29.19
N LYS A 17 3.56 8.51 -29.37
CA LYS A 17 4.56 9.29 -28.62
C LYS A 17 4.00 10.07 -27.42
N ASN A 18 2.72 9.87 -27.04
CA ASN A 18 2.10 10.58 -25.91
C ASN A 18 1.40 9.68 -24.91
N MET A 19 1.80 8.41 -24.79
CA MET A 19 1.28 7.51 -23.74
C MET A 19 2.34 7.12 -22.69
N ASP A 20 3.35 7.95 -22.48
CA ASP A 20 4.29 7.81 -21.37
C ASP A 20 4.42 9.15 -20.62
N LYS A 21 3.33 9.62 -20.03
CA LYS A 21 3.46 10.19 -18.70
C LYS A 21 3.48 8.98 -17.75
N SER A 22 4.58 8.23 -17.74
CA SER A 22 4.92 7.38 -16.61
C SER A 22 4.97 8.32 -15.41
N ASN A 23 3.96 8.26 -14.58
CA ASN A 23 4.05 8.70 -13.19
C ASN A 23 5.10 7.79 -12.56
N ASN A 24 6.37 8.11 -12.82
CA ASN A 24 7.51 7.32 -12.37
C ASN A 24 7.68 7.60 -10.87
N ASN A 25 6.71 7.11 -10.08
CA ASN A 25 6.84 7.08 -8.64
C ASN A 25 7.94 6.07 -8.31
N ASP A 26 9.21 6.53 -8.39
CA ASP A 26 10.40 5.72 -8.10
C ASP A 26 10.62 5.61 -6.59
N PHE A 27 9.54 5.37 -5.85
CA PHE A 27 9.54 5.14 -4.41
C PHE A 27 8.47 4.13 -4.01
N LEU A 28 8.66 3.51 -2.84
CA LEU A 28 7.73 2.58 -2.22
C LEU A 28 7.14 3.22 -0.96
N VAL A 29 5.84 3.10 -0.81
CA VAL A 29 5.12 3.41 0.43
C VAL A 29 4.76 2.12 1.14
N VAL A 30 5.13 2.00 2.40
CA VAL A 30 4.85 0.84 3.24
C VAL A 30 4.04 1.26 4.45
N PHE A 31 3.05 0.47 4.79
CA PHE A 31 2.20 0.69 5.96
C PHE A 31 2.39 -0.47 6.95
N ASP A 32 2.46 -0.12 8.22
CA ASP A 32 2.05 -1.05 9.26
C ASP A 32 0.54 -1.28 9.18
N LEU A 33 0.01 -2.25 9.92
CA LEU A 33 -1.41 -2.58 9.95
C LEU A 33 -2.09 -2.08 11.22
N ASP A 34 -1.70 -2.63 12.37
CA ASP A 34 -2.30 -2.36 13.68
C ASP A 34 -2.04 -0.90 14.08
N TYR A 35 -3.07 -0.20 14.57
CA TYR A 35 -3.02 1.24 14.88
C TYR A 35 -2.52 2.17 13.75
N THR A 36 -2.35 1.61 12.55
CA THR A 36 -1.98 2.33 11.33
C THR A 36 -3.13 2.36 10.33
N LEU A 37 -3.64 1.21 9.89
CA LEU A 37 -4.79 1.11 9.00
C LEU A 37 -6.11 0.89 9.76
N TRP A 38 -6.08 0.23 10.91
CA TRP A 38 -7.22 -0.02 11.80
C TRP A 38 -6.87 0.23 13.28
N PRO A 39 -7.86 0.57 14.15
CA PRO A 39 -7.61 1.05 15.51
C PRO A 39 -7.50 -0.06 16.58
N PHE A 40 -6.83 -1.17 16.27
CA PHE A 40 -6.70 -2.30 17.20
C PHE A 40 -5.47 -3.16 16.88
N TRP A 41 -5.06 -4.01 17.83
CA TRP A 41 -4.14 -5.12 17.58
C TRP A 41 -4.92 -6.36 17.15
N VAL A 42 -4.54 -6.91 16.02
CA VAL A 42 -5.23 -8.05 15.41
C VAL A 42 -5.13 -9.33 16.23
N ASP A 43 -4.04 -9.50 16.97
CA ASP A 43 -3.78 -10.67 17.81
C ASP A 43 -4.38 -10.57 19.24
N THR A 44 -4.87 -9.40 19.64
CA THR A 44 -5.30 -9.16 21.02
C THR A 44 -6.78 -8.79 21.12
N HIS A 45 -7.30 -7.98 20.18
CA HIS A 45 -8.59 -7.33 20.33
C HIS A 45 -9.73 -8.00 19.57
N ILE A 46 -9.42 -8.89 18.65
CA ILE A 46 -10.42 -9.54 17.80
C ILE A 46 -10.21 -11.05 17.72
N SER A 47 -11.27 -11.78 17.45
CA SER A 47 -11.23 -13.25 17.38
C SER A 47 -12.10 -13.78 16.24
N PRO A 48 -11.62 -14.80 15.49
CA PRO A 48 -12.41 -15.40 14.43
C PRO A 48 -13.68 -16.10 14.99
N PRO A 49 -14.69 -16.37 14.14
CA PRO A 49 -14.69 -16.15 12.70
C PRO A 49 -14.94 -14.70 12.31
N PHE A 50 -14.26 -14.20 11.27
CA PHE A 50 -14.51 -12.88 10.71
C PHE A 50 -15.48 -12.98 9.55
N LYS A 51 -16.45 -12.05 9.47
CA LYS A 51 -17.42 -11.99 8.36
C LYS A 51 -17.72 -10.56 7.96
N VAL A 52 -18.12 -10.34 6.72
CA VAL A 52 -18.56 -9.04 6.24
C VAL A 52 -19.91 -8.72 6.86
N LYS A 53 -19.99 -7.64 7.64
CA LYS A 53 -21.20 -7.12 8.26
C LYS A 53 -21.94 -6.14 7.35
N LYS A 54 -21.18 -5.25 6.70
CA LYS A 54 -21.72 -4.18 5.87
C LYS A 54 -20.72 -3.79 4.78
N VAL A 55 -21.25 -3.40 3.62
CA VAL A 55 -20.49 -2.74 2.55
C VAL A 55 -21.02 -1.32 2.40
N LYS A 56 -20.16 -0.31 2.49
CA LYS A 56 -20.51 1.10 2.30
C LYS A 56 -20.70 1.42 0.82
N GLU A 57 -21.34 2.53 0.49
CA GLU A 57 -21.46 3.03 -0.89
C GLU A 57 -20.10 3.25 -1.57
N THR A 58 -19.08 3.57 -0.80
CA THR A 58 -17.67 3.68 -1.23
C THR A 58 -17.01 2.33 -1.54
N CYS A 59 -17.73 1.21 -1.39
CA CYS A 59 -17.21 -0.16 -1.44
C CYS A 59 -16.30 -0.56 -0.26
N GLU A 60 -16.07 0.32 0.72
CA GLU A 60 -15.39 -0.03 1.96
C GLU A 60 -16.22 -1.05 2.74
N LYS A 61 -15.58 -2.11 3.21
CA LYS A 61 -16.22 -3.18 3.97
C LYS A 61 -15.99 -3.01 5.46
N ILE A 62 -17.05 -3.17 6.23
CA ILE A 62 -17.02 -3.29 7.68
C ILE A 62 -17.22 -4.76 7.99
N LEU A 63 -16.36 -5.31 8.84
CA LEU A 63 -16.44 -6.70 9.27
C LEU A 63 -16.98 -6.78 10.70
N GLU A 64 -17.23 -8.00 11.13
CA GLU A 64 -17.58 -8.35 12.50
C GLU A 64 -16.81 -9.61 12.87
N ASP A 65 -16.33 -9.68 14.10
CA ASP A 65 -15.61 -10.84 14.64
C ASP A 65 -16.55 -11.85 15.31
N GLY A 66 -15.98 -12.92 15.88
CA GLY A 66 -16.72 -13.98 16.56
C GLY A 66 -17.56 -13.53 17.76
N TYR A 67 -17.27 -12.38 18.35
CA TYR A 67 -17.97 -11.76 19.47
C TYR A 67 -18.82 -10.56 19.08
N SER A 68 -19.07 -10.36 17.78
CA SER A 68 -19.82 -9.22 17.23
C SER A 68 -19.12 -7.87 17.37
N TYR A 69 -17.81 -7.87 17.62
CA TYR A 69 -17.03 -6.63 17.59
C TYR A 69 -16.91 -6.12 16.16
N GLU A 70 -17.18 -4.84 15.96
CA GLU A 70 -17.15 -4.21 14.64
C GLU A 70 -15.71 -3.85 14.24
N ILE A 71 -15.22 -4.49 13.18
CA ILE A 71 -13.89 -4.30 12.62
C ILE A 71 -13.98 -3.33 11.45
N LYS A 72 -13.29 -2.19 11.54
CA LYS A 72 -13.28 -1.14 10.53
C LYS A 72 -11.91 -0.47 10.43
N LEU A 73 -11.65 0.14 9.29
CA LEU A 73 -10.49 0.98 9.07
C LEU A 73 -10.62 2.32 9.79
N TYR A 74 -9.50 3.01 9.99
CA TYR A 74 -9.54 4.44 10.27
C TYR A 74 -10.27 5.19 9.13
N PRO A 75 -10.94 6.31 9.43
CA PRO A 75 -11.90 6.92 8.51
C PRO A 75 -11.38 7.27 7.12
N GLU A 76 -10.10 7.64 7.01
CA GLU A 76 -9.52 8.15 5.75
C GLU A 76 -8.74 7.09 4.96
N VAL A 77 -8.43 5.93 5.58
CA VAL A 77 -7.54 4.90 5.02
C VAL A 77 -8.03 4.40 3.66
N PHE A 78 -9.31 4.05 3.55
CA PHE A 78 -9.84 3.50 2.31
C PHE A 78 -9.66 4.47 1.13
N GLN A 79 -9.99 5.75 1.34
CA GLN A 79 -9.87 6.79 0.32
C GLN A 79 -8.40 7.06 -0.05
N ILE A 80 -7.49 7.03 0.94
CA ILE A 80 -6.05 7.20 0.73
C ILE A 80 -5.51 6.08 -0.17
N LEU A 81 -5.83 4.81 0.13
CA LEU A 81 -5.39 3.66 -0.64
C LEU A 81 -5.93 3.68 -2.08
N GLU A 82 -7.23 4.00 -2.25
CA GLU A 82 -7.85 4.17 -3.57
C GLU A 82 -7.15 5.25 -4.40
N LYS A 83 -6.93 6.41 -3.80
CA LYS A 83 -6.26 7.53 -4.47
C LYS A 83 -4.82 7.19 -4.84
N ALA A 84 -4.05 6.65 -3.88
CA ALA A 84 -2.66 6.27 -4.09
C ALA A 84 -2.51 5.25 -5.24
N LYS A 85 -3.40 4.25 -5.30
CA LYS A 85 -3.44 3.28 -6.39
C LYS A 85 -3.72 3.93 -7.75
N LYS A 86 -4.71 4.85 -7.81
CA LYS A 86 -5.02 5.60 -9.04
C LYS A 86 -3.85 6.48 -9.51
N GLU A 87 -3.05 6.99 -8.57
CA GLU A 87 -1.84 7.76 -8.83
C GLU A 87 -0.62 6.89 -9.18
N GLY A 88 -0.77 5.56 -9.21
CA GLY A 88 0.30 4.62 -9.52
C GLY A 88 1.38 4.54 -8.44
N ILE A 89 1.07 4.89 -7.18
CA ILE A 89 1.99 4.77 -6.06
C ILE A 89 2.16 3.29 -5.71
N LYS A 90 3.40 2.82 -5.65
CA LYS A 90 3.75 1.47 -5.25
C LYS A 90 3.59 1.33 -3.74
N MET A 91 2.75 0.38 -3.30
CA MET A 91 2.40 0.22 -1.88
C MET A 91 2.63 -1.22 -1.41
N GLY A 92 2.95 -1.38 -0.13
CA GLY A 92 3.05 -2.66 0.56
C GLY A 92 2.69 -2.55 2.03
N THR A 93 2.55 -3.68 2.72
CA THR A 93 2.34 -3.71 4.17
C THR A 93 3.36 -4.59 4.87
N VAL A 94 3.72 -4.22 6.10
CA VAL A 94 4.59 -5.01 6.98
C VAL A 94 4.01 -5.01 8.40
N SER A 95 3.72 -6.18 8.95
CA SER A 95 3.17 -6.34 10.29
C SER A 95 3.98 -7.32 11.11
N ARG A 96 4.04 -7.10 12.44
CA ARG A 96 4.72 -7.97 13.42
C ARG A 96 3.75 -8.71 14.34
N THR A 97 2.51 -8.84 13.94
CA THR A 97 1.51 -9.56 14.72
C THR A 97 1.91 -11.03 14.95
N LEU A 98 1.52 -11.57 16.10
CA LEU A 98 1.64 -13.00 16.41
C LEU A 98 0.57 -13.86 15.71
N GLU A 99 -0.47 -13.23 15.16
CA GLU A 99 -1.56 -13.89 14.44
C GLU A 99 -1.60 -13.46 12.95
N PRO A 100 -0.58 -13.82 12.15
CA PRO A 100 -0.49 -13.39 10.75
C PRO A 100 -1.68 -13.84 9.90
N GLU A 101 -2.30 -14.98 10.22
CA GLU A 101 -3.46 -15.49 9.49
C GLU A 101 -4.71 -14.61 9.71
N TYR A 102 -4.87 -13.99 10.90
CA TYR A 102 -5.95 -13.05 11.14
C TYR A 102 -5.76 -11.78 10.31
N GLY A 103 -4.54 -11.22 10.32
CA GLY A 103 -4.20 -10.06 9.49
C GLY A 103 -4.44 -10.30 7.99
N LYS A 104 -3.99 -11.45 7.45
CA LYS A 104 -4.25 -11.85 6.07
C LYS A 104 -5.75 -12.00 5.77
N GLN A 105 -6.49 -12.60 6.69
CA GLN A 105 -7.93 -12.79 6.53
C GLN A 105 -8.67 -11.44 6.49
N LEU A 106 -8.29 -10.48 7.36
CA LEU A 106 -8.86 -9.14 7.34
C LEU A 106 -8.56 -8.41 6.02
N LEU A 107 -7.31 -8.41 5.57
CA LEU A 107 -6.91 -7.78 4.30
C LEU A 107 -7.73 -8.34 3.13
N ARG A 108 -7.93 -9.66 3.09
CA ARG A 108 -8.72 -10.34 2.06
C ARG A 108 -10.21 -9.99 2.15
N LEU A 109 -10.82 -10.11 3.34
CA LEU A 109 -12.24 -9.84 3.54
C LEU A 109 -12.59 -8.37 3.29
N MET A 110 -11.70 -7.44 3.66
CA MET A 110 -11.83 -6.01 3.40
C MET A 110 -11.47 -5.63 1.96
N ASP A 111 -11.02 -6.58 1.13
CA ASP A 111 -10.59 -6.35 -0.26
C ASP A 111 -9.42 -5.33 -0.36
N LEU A 112 -8.50 -5.39 0.60
CA LEU A 112 -7.35 -4.47 0.67
C LEU A 112 -6.10 -5.03 -0.02
N GLU A 113 -5.97 -6.35 -0.17
CA GLU A 113 -4.80 -6.97 -0.81
C GLU A 113 -4.52 -6.39 -2.20
N LYS A 114 -5.57 -5.98 -2.92
CA LYS A 114 -5.49 -5.40 -4.26
C LYS A 114 -4.68 -4.10 -4.35
N TYR A 115 -4.45 -3.41 -3.22
CA TYR A 115 -3.66 -2.17 -3.19
C TYR A 115 -2.17 -2.41 -3.04
N PHE A 116 -1.77 -3.58 -2.57
CA PHE A 116 -0.41 -3.86 -2.14
C PHE A 116 0.31 -4.81 -3.10
N ILE A 117 1.59 -4.54 -3.34
CA ILE A 117 2.49 -5.42 -4.10
C ILE A 117 2.74 -6.69 -3.28
N SER A 118 2.91 -6.55 -1.97
CA SER A 118 3.04 -7.64 -1.02
C SER A 118 2.59 -7.20 0.36
N CYS A 119 2.10 -8.19 1.15
CA CYS A 119 1.75 -8.05 2.55
C CYS A 119 2.65 -9.00 3.34
N GLU A 120 3.63 -8.44 4.06
CA GLU A 120 4.62 -9.22 4.80
C GLU A 120 4.27 -9.28 6.29
N PHE A 121 4.39 -10.46 6.85
CA PHE A 121 4.16 -10.74 8.26
C PHE A 121 5.40 -11.42 8.83
N ASP A 122 6.13 -10.73 9.70
CA ASP A 122 7.37 -11.21 10.29
C ASP A 122 7.56 -10.59 11.68
N THR A 123 7.87 -11.39 12.68
CA THR A 123 8.12 -10.94 14.06
C THR A 123 9.47 -10.24 14.25
N GLY A 124 10.35 -10.26 13.24
CA GLY A 124 11.65 -9.61 13.23
C GLY A 124 11.60 -8.10 12.96
N THR A 125 12.72 -7.56 12.50
CA THR A 125 12.75 -6.17 12.04
C THR A 125 12.02 -6.00 10.71
N LYS A 126 11.22 -4.95 10.58
CA LYS A 126 10.49 -4.62 9.35
C LYS A 126 11.40 -4.35 8.16
N ILE A 127 12.68 -4.02 8.39
CA ILE A 127 13.63 -3.63 7.34
C ILE A 127 13.74 -4.69 6.25
N LYS A 128 13.95 -5.96 6.63
CA LYS A 128 14.08 -7.07 5.66
C LYS A 128 12.83 -7.24 4.80
N SER A 129 11.66 -7.12 5.41
CA SER A 129 10.38 -7.20 4.70
C SER A 129 10.19 -6.01 3.74
N ILE A 130 10.57 -4.79 4.15
CA ILE A 130 10.54 -3.61 3.30
C ILE A 130 11.49 -3.75 2.11
N GLU A 131 12.72 -4.24 2.33
CA GLU A 131 13.70 -4.52 1.26
C GLU A 131 13.16 -5.54 0.24
N LYS A 132 12.48 -6.59 0.73
CA LYS A 132 11.83 -7.58 -0.12
C LYS A 132 10.76 -6.95 -1.00
N ILE A 133 9.87 -6.14 -0.41
CA ILE A 133 8.81 -5.44 -1.16
C ILE A 133 9.42 -4.44 -2.15
N ALA A 134 10.44 -3.67 -1.74
CA ALA A 134 11.14 -2.72 -2.61
C ALA A 134 11.72 -3.40 -3.85
N LYS A 135 12.35 -4.57 -3.67
CA LYS A 135 12.86 -5.38 -4.78
C LYS A 135 11.73 -5.84 -5.71
N MET A 136 10.61 -6.34 -5.16
CA MET A 136 9.43 -6.74 -5.95
C MET A 136 8.82 -5.55 -6.70
N ALA A 137 8.86 -4.36 -6.11
CA ALA A 137 8.39 -3.11 -6.69
C ALA A 137 9.35 -2.53 -7.76
N GLY A 138 10.53 -3.11 -7.95
CA GLY A 138 11.55 -2.57 -8.85
C GLY A 138 12.16 -1.25 -8.36
N ILE A 139 12.23 -1.03 -7.03
CA ILE A 139 12.88 0.14 -6.43
C ILE A 139 14.38 -0.12 -6.30
N ASN A 140 15.16 0.41 -7.21
CA ASN A 140 16.60 0.15 -7.29
C ASN A 140 17.45 1.05 -6.37
N ALA A 141 16.90 2.16 -5.88
CA ALA A 141 17.59 3.10 -5.00
C ALA A 141 17.66 2.64 -3.52
N GLY A 142 17.20 1.42 -3.23
CA GLY A 142 17.20 0.85 -1.89
C GLY A 142 16.30 1.63 -0.91
N MET A 143 16.66 1.57 0.39
CA MET A 143 15.84 2.15 1.46
C MET A 143 15.62 3.67 1.31
N LYS A 144 16.51 4.41 0.65
CA LYS A 144 16.36 5.86 0.44
C LYS A 144 15.05 6.27 -0.23
N LYS A 145 14.48 5.37 -1.02
CA LYS A 145 13.20 5.54 -1.71
C LYS A 145 12.06 4.74 -1.07
N CYS A 146 12.21 4.34 0.21
CA CYS A 146 11.16 3.68 0.98
C CYS A 146 10.63 4.62 2.06
N LEU A 147 9.31 4.75 2.14
CA LEU A 147 8.57 5.50 3.13
C LEU A 147 7.74 4.52 3.98
N LEU A 148 7.89 4.55 5.30
CA LEU A 148 7.11 3.76 6.25
C LEU A 148 6.16 4.66 7.04
N PHE A 149 4.90 4.27 7.11
CA PHE A 149 3.91 4.78 8.05
C PHE A 149 3.70 3.74 9.15
N ASP A 150 3.87 4.14 10.40
CA ASP A 150 3.86 3.23 11.55
C ASP A 150 3.52 3.98 12.84
N ASP A 151 2.86 3.36 13.79
CA ASP A 151 2.53 3.93 15.11
C ASP A 151 3.64 3.74 16.15
N GLU A 152 4.62 2.87 15.87
CA GLU A 152 5.70 2.57 16.80
C GLU A 152 6.99 3.36 16.47
N THR A 153 7.42 4.22 17.40
CA THR A 153 8.66 5.00 17.30
C THR A 153 9.89 4.16 17.00
N ARG A 154 9.96 2.90 17.50
CA ARG A 154 11.11 2.02 17.21
C ARG A 154 11.23 1.67 15.74
N ASN A 155 10.10 1.41 15.06
CA ASN A 155 10.08 1.09 13.64
C ASN A 155 10.48 2.29 12.78
N ILE A 156 10.03 3.49 13.21
CA ILE A 156 10.44 4.75 12.57
C ILE A 156 11.96 4.96 12.68
N ARG A 157 12.54 4.75 13.86
CA ARG A 157 13.99 4.85 14.04
C ARG A 157 14.77 3.82 13.22
N ASP A 158 14.23 2.60 13.10
CA ASP A 158 14.90 1.53 12.36
C ASP A 158 14.93 1.82 10.86
N ILE A 159 13.80 2.30 10.27
CA ILE A 159 13.77 2.68 8.84
C ILE A 159 14.69 3.87 8.55
N GLU A 160 14.75 4.87 9.45
CA GLU A 160 15.62 6.04 9.31
C GLU A 160 17.11 5.67 9.39
N ARG A 161 17.50 4.78 10.32
CA ARG A 161 18.86 4.23 10.40
C ARG A 161 19.26 3.46 9.15
N ALA A 162 18.30 2.79 8.51
CA ALA A 162 18.52 2.11 7.24
C ALA A 162 18.54 3.07 6.03
N GLY A 163 18.36 4.38 6.25
CA GLY A 163 18.39 5.43 5.23
C GLY A 163 17.03 5.72 4.59
N GLY A 164 15.95 5.08 5.03
CA GLY A 164 14.59 5.32 4.59
C GLY A 164 13.94 6.57 5.21
N LEU A 165 12.65 6.72 5.03
CA LEU A 165 11.83 7.77 5.64
C LEU A 165 10.75 7.12 6.51
N GLY A 166 10.62 7.58 7.75
CA GLY A 166 9.55 7.18 8.67
C GLY A 166 8.59 8.33 8.95
N ILE A 167 7.31 8.04 9.02
CA ILE A 167 6.27 8.94 9.51
C ILE A 167 5.55 8.25 10.66
N LEU A 168 5.69 8.81 11.86
CA LEU A 168 5.01 8.32 13.06
C LEU A 168 3.54 8.74 13.02
N LEU A 169 2.65 7.79 13.30
CA LEU A 169 1.21 7.99 13.36
C LEU A 169 0.74 7.86 14.82
N GLU A 170 0.08 8.88 15.35
CA GLU A 170 -0.47 8.85 16.71
C GLU A 170 -1.90 8.30 16.76
N ASN A 171 -2.68 8.53 15.71
CA ASN A 171 -4.10 8.18 15.63
C ASN A 171 -4.47 7.59 14.25
N GLY A 172 -3.64 6.69 13.74
CA GLY A 172 -3.81 6.08 12.43
C GLY A 172 -3.47 6.98 11.25
N LEU A 173 -3.62 6.44 10.06
CA LEU A 173 -3.29 7.12 8.81
C LEU A 173 -4.34 8.18 8.46
N THR A 174 -3.89 9.42 8.25
CA THR A 174 -4.70 10.55 7.79
C THR A 174 -4.21 11.09 6.46
N ASN A 175 -5.06 11.82 5.72
CA ASN A 175 -4.68 12.50 4.49
C ASN A 175 -3.53 13.50 4.69
N GLU A 176 -3.51 14.18 5.83
CA GLU A 176 -2.44 15.11 6.19
C GLU A 176 -1.10 14.38 6.31
N LYS A 177 -1.04 13.31 7.11
CA LYS A 177 0.17 12.49 7.31
C LYS A 177 0.62 11.81 6.01
N PHE A 178 -0.33 11.30 5.23
CA PHE A 178 -0.02 10.71 3.93
C PHE A 178 0.61 11.74 2.99
N LYS A 179 0.01 12.93 2.86
CA LYS A 179 0.55 14.03 2.04
C LYS A 179 1.93 14.46 2.51
N GLU A 180 2.13 14.65 3.82
CA GLU A 180 3.44 14.95 4.42
C GLU A 180 4.50 13.94 3.98
N GLY A 181 4.22 12.64 4.12
CA GLY A 181 5.14 11.57 3.74
C GLY A 181 5.45 11.56 2.24
N ILE A 182 4.42 11.73 1.39
CA ILE A 182 4.60 11.77 -0.07
C ILE A 182 5.45 12.98 -0.50
N GLU A 183 5.24 14.16 0.07
CA GLU A 183 6.05 15.33 -0.22
C GLU A 183 7.52 15.13 0.16
N LYS A 184 7.76 14.58 1.36
CA LYS A 184 9.11 14.29 1.86
C LYS A 184 9.85 13.25 1.03
N ILE A 185 9.18 12.15 0.62
CA ILE A 185 9.86 11.09 -0.15
C ILE A 185 10.13 11.53 -1.59
N LYS A 186 9.28 12.38 -2.18
CA LYS A 186 9.51 12.96 -3.51
C LYS A 186 10.68 13.94 -3.53
N ALA A 187 10.96 14.60 -2.41
CA ALA A 187 12.07 15.56 -2.28
C ALA A 187 13.44 14.88 -2.08
N ARG A 188 13.51 13.56 -1.89
CA ARG A 188 14.75 12.78 -1.78
C ARG A 188 15.22 12.30 -3.14
#